data_a5b6b06b9e2cf2b08ba3255152605c88
#
_entry.id   a5b6b06b9e2cf2b08ba3255152605c88
#
_cell.length_a   1.000
_cell.length_b   1.000
_cell.length_c   1.000
_cell.angle_alpha   90.00
_cell.angle_beta   90.00
_cell.angle_gamma   90.00
#
_symmetry.space_group_name_H-M   'P 1'
#
loop_
_entity.id
_entity.type
_entity.pdbx_description
1 polymer ?
#
loop_
_entity_poly.entity_id
_entity_poly.type
_entity_poly.pdbx_seq_one_letter_code
_entity_poly.pdbx_strand_id
1 'polypeptide(L)'
;PVIDAGSTGADDVDDFYQLTRKAATEVYALLNISRVGLIAQNELANMANIDAAAVKQAVQRHPDFIVGLKARMSSSLVGENGITPLARAKAIQQENDDLPLMVHIGNNPPNLDEIADLLSRGDIITHCYNGKPNRILNPAGELRSSITRALQRGVRLDVGHGTASFSFDQLIDI
;
A
#
# COMPACT_ATOMS: atom_id res chain seq x y z
N PRO A 1 17.15 10.56 -3.27
CA PRO A 1 15.72 10.71 -2.99
C PRO A 1 15.19 9.60 -2.09
N VAL A 2 14.09 9.87 -1.41
CA VAL A 2 13.31 8.88 -0.65
C VAL A 2 11.84 9.01 -1.02
N ILE A 3 11.08 7.93 -0.82
CA ILE A 3 9.62 7.94 -1.03
C ILE A 3 8.96 7.58 0.30
N ASP A 4 8.14 8.47 0.84
CA ASP A 4 7.28 8.16 1.98
C ASP A 4 6.23 7.13 1.56
N ALA A 5 6.08 6.08 2.34
CA ALA A 5 5.21 4.96 2.02
C ALA A 5 3.79 5.12 2.59
N GLY A 6 3.20 6.29 2.46
CA GLY A 6 1.81 6.55 2.80
C GLY A 6 1.56 6.96 4.23
N SER A 7 2.45 7.75 4.83
CA SER A 7 2.26 8.30 6.18
C SER A 7 1.08 9.26 6.23
N THR A 8 0.86 10.06 5.17
CA THR A 8 -0.18 11.08 5.09
C THR A 8 -1.30 10.68 4.14
N GLY A 9 -2.50 11.17 4.44
CA GLY A 9 -3.65 11.13 3.56
C GLY A 9 -3.98 12.50 3.00
N ALA A 10 -5.15 12.64 2.37
CA ALA A 10 -5.54 13.88 1.73
C ALA A 10 -5.74 15.06 2.70
N ASP A 11 -5.96 14.79 4.00
CA ASP A 11 -6.22 15.82 5.01
C ASP A 11 -4.95 16.56 5.44
N ASP A 12 -3.79 15.91 5.39
CA ASP A 12 -2.53 16.44 5.95
C ASP A 12 -1.34 16.42 4.95
N VAL A 13 -1.55 15.98 3.72
CA VAL A 13 -0.48 15.93 2.72
C VAL A 13 0.09 17.30 2.36
N ASP A 14 -0.72 18.36 2.43
CA ASP A 14 -0.25 19.72 2.13
C ASP A 14 0.78 20.19 3.17
N ASP A 15 0.54 19.91 4.46
CA ASP A 15 1.48 20.21 5.55
C ASP A 15 2.75 19.36 5.42
N PHE A 16 2.60 18.08 5.10
CA PHE A 16 3.73 17.18 4.86
C PHE A 16 4.59 17.68 3.69
N TYR A 17 3.98 18.07 2.58
CA TYR A 17 4.71 18.66 1.46
C TYR A 17 5.54 19.87 1.89
N GLN A 18 4.98 20.79 2.67
CA GLN A 18 5.71 21.96 3.16
C GLN A 18 6.89 21.59 4.08
N LEU A 19 6.75 20.53 4.89
CA LEU A 19 7.83 20.00 5.72
C LEU A 19 8.97 19.43 4.88
N THR A 20 8.64 18.66 3.83
CA THR A 20 9.64 18.02 2.96
C THR A 20 10.47 19.04 2.18
N ARG A 21 9.91 20.23 1.88
CA ARG A 21 10.65 21.32 1.21
C ARG A 21 11.82 21.87 2.03
N LYS A 22 11.87 21.59 3.33
CA LYS A 22 12.96 21.98 4.23
C LYS A 22 14.02 20.89 4.39
N ALA A 23 13.78 19.69 3.85
CA ALA A 23 14.71 18.58 3.94
C ALA A 23 15.88 18.75 2.98
N ALA A 24 17.08 18.28 3.39
CA ALA A 24 18.24 18.21 2.52
C ALA A 24 18.13 17.09 1.47
N THR A 25 17.27 16.09 1.74
CA THR A 25 17.00 14.98 0.84
C THR A 25 15.72 15.26 0.04
N GLU A 26 15.74 14.95 -1.23
CA GLU A 26 14.55 14.99 -2.08
C GLU A 26 13.55 13.93 -1.63
N VAL A 27 12.31 14.34 -1.36
CA VAL A 27 11.24 13.48 -0.81
C VAL A 27 10.07 13.47 -1.76
N TYR A 28 9.58 12.27 -2.07
CA TYR A 28 8.31 12.00 -2.75
C TYR A 28 7.35 11.27 -1.79
N ALA A 29 6.09 11.14 -2.15
CA ALA A 29 5.10 10.45 -1.33
C ALA A 29 4.21 9.49 -2.12
N LEU A 30 3.86 8.38 -1.49
CA LEU A 30 2.67 7.61 -1.83
C LEU A 30 1.53 8.13 -0.95
N LEU A 31 0.46 8.62 -1.54
CA LEU A 31 -0.68 9.14 -0.77
C LEU A 31 -1.51 7.98 -0.21
N ASN A 32 -1.76 7.98 1.10
CA ASN A 32 -2.65 7.00 1.70
C ASN A 32 -4.08 7.19 1.16
N ILE A 33 -4.75 6.10 0.78
CA ILE A 33 -6.15 6.15 0.32
C ILE A 33 -7.13 6.55 1.42
N SER A 34 -6.74 6.34 2.69
CA SER A 34 -7.44 6.93 3.83
C SER A 34 -7.04 8.39 3.96
N ARG A 35 -8.03 9.28 3.92
CA ARG A 35 -7.81 10.74 4.03
C ARG A 35 -7.05 11.14 5.30
N VAL A 36 -7.18 10.35 6.37
CA VAL A 36 -6.54 10.60 7.67
C VAL A 36 -5.10 10.04 7.77
N GLY A 37 -4.60 9.34 6.74
CA GLY A 37 -3.26 8.76 6.77
C GLY A 37 -3.06 7.73 7.89
N LEU A 38 -1.85 7.69 8.48
CA LEU A 38 -1.45 6.73 9.53
C LEU A 38 -1.76 7.21 10.97
N ILE A 39 -2.69 8.11 11.18
CA ILE A 39 -3.04 8.62 12.52
C ILE A 39 -3.61 7.51 13.41
N ALA A 40 -4.35 6.55 12.83
CA ALA A 40 -4.96 5.44 13.55
C ALA A 40 -4.52 4.09 12.97
N GLN A 41 -4.62 3.03 13.81
CA GLN A 41 -4.32 1.66 13.36
C GLN A 41 -5.55 0.92 12.80
N ASN A 42 -6.59 1.64 12.44
CA ASN A 42 -7.84 1.10 11.87
C ASN A 42 -8.42 2.05 10.83
N GLU A 43 -7.56 2.77 10.12
CA GLU A 43 -7.93 3.84 9.20
C GLU A 43 -8.87 3.39 8.07
N LEU A 44 -8.83 2.12 7.68
CA LEU A 44 -9.69 1.53 6.64
C LEU A 44 -10.91 0.78 7.21
N ALA A 45 -11.06 0.70 8.53
CA ALA A 45 -12.25 0.17 9.17
C ALA A 45 -13.46 1.11 8.97
N ASN A 46 -13.21 2.42 8.88
CA ASN A 46 -14.23 3.37 8.49
C ASN A 46 -14.11 3.71 7.00
N MET A 47 -15.02 3.16 6.18
CA MET A 47 -15.04 3.38 4.74
C MET A 47 -15.26 4.84 4.32
N ALA A 48 -15.78 5.70 5.21
CA ALA A 48 -15.89 7.15 4.96
C ALA A 48 -14.53 7.85 4.91
N ASN A 49 -13.47 7.22 5.43
CA ASN A 49 -12.10 7.73 5.30
C ASN A 49 -11.53 7.58 3.88
N ILE A 50 -12.16 6.75 3.02
CA ILE A 50 -11.74 6.58 1.63
C ILE A 50 -12.56 7.55 0.76
N ASP A 51 -12.00 8.72 0.51
CA ASP A 51 -12.61 9.81 -0.25
C ASP A 51 -11.87 10.01 -1.58
N ALA A 52 -12.47 9.49 -2.66
CA ALA A 52 -11.89 9.55 -4.01
C ALA A 52 -11.68 10.99 -4.50
N ALA A 53 -12.62 11.90 -4.18
CA ALA A 53 -12.52 13.29 -4.57
C ALA A 53 -11.37 14.01 -3.86
N ALA A 54 -11.20 13.75 -2.57
CA ALA A 54 -10.09 14.30 -1.79
C ALA A 54 -8.73 13.79 -2.28
N VAL A 55 -8.61 12.47 -2.58
CA VAL A 55 -7.39 11.91 -3.18
C VAL A 55 -7.08 12.57 -4.52
N LYS A 56 -8.07 12.67 -5.41
CA LYS A 56 -7.88 13.31 -6.73
C LYS A 56 -7.41 14.75 -6.62
N GLN A 57 -8.03 15.54 -5.73
CA GLN A 57 -7.61 16.92 -5.49
C GLN A 57 -6.18 17.02 -4.94
N ALA A 58 -5.78 16.12 -4.02
CA ALA A 58 -4.43 16.09 -3.48
C ALA A 58 -3.39 15.79 -4.57
N VAL A 59 -3.65 14.78 -5.41
CA VAL A 59 -2.78 14.42 -6.55
C VAL A 59 -2.65 15.59 -7.52
N GLN A 60 -3.74 16.28 -7.83
CA GLN A 60 -3.73 17.45 -8.73
C GLN A 60 -2.97 18.65 -8.15
N ARG A 61 -2.99 18.84 -6.81
CA ARG A 61 -2.23 19.91 -6.16
C ARG A 61 -0.72 19.63 -6.11
N HIS A 62 -0.32 18.37 -6.05
CA HIS A 62 1.07 17.98 -5.87
C HIS A 62 1.53 16.91 -6.88
N PRO A 63 1.40 17.14 -8.21
CA PRO A 63 1.65 16.13 -9.23
C PRO A 63 3.11 15.68 -9.31
N ASP A 64 4.06 16.54 -8.92
CA ASP A 64 5.50 16.22 -8.90
C ASP A 64 5.98 15.64 -7.56
N PHE A 65 5.11 15.56 -6.57
CA PHE A 65 5.42 15.07 -5.23
C PHE A 65 4.73 13.74 -4.93
N ILE A 66 3.44 13.60 -5.27
CA ILE A 66 2.68 12.36 -5.10
C ILE A 66 2.95 11.46 -6.30
N VAL A 67 3.73 10.40 -6.08
CA VAL A 67 4.17 9.48 -7.14
C VAL A 67 3.43 8.14 -7.13
N GLY A 68 2.44 7.98 -6.28
CA GLY A 68 1.62 6.77 -6.17
C GLY A 68 0.64 6.84 -5.00
N LEU A 69 -0.05 5.73 -4.77
CA LEU A 69 -1.05 5.56 -3.72
C LEU A 69 -0.61 4.47 -2.74
N LYS A 70 -1.19 4.48 -1.53
CA LYS A 70 -0.92 3.48 -0.48
C LYS A 70 -2.20 2.96 0.13
N ALA A 71 -2.30 1.61 0.27
CA ALA A 71 -3.33 0.94 1.04
C ALA A 71 -2.71 -0.05 2.03
N ARG A 72 -3.23 -0.13 3.27
CA ARG A 72 -2.77 -1.10 4.28
C ARG A 72 -3.81 -2.19 4.48
N MET A 73 -3.53 -3.39 3.94
CA MET A 73 -4.47 -4.52 3.92
C MET A 73 -4.09 -5.58 4.96
N SER A 74 -4.55 -5.36 6.19
CA SER A 74 -4.41 -6.30 7.30
C SER A 74 -5.65 -6.20 8.20
N SER A 75 -6.02 -7.26 8.89
CA SER A 75 -7.28 -7.36 9.66
C SER A 75 -7.47 -6.24 10.67
N SER A 76 -6.42 -5.83 11.37
CA SER A 76 -6.47 -4.72 12.32
C SER A 76 -6.77 -3.36 11.67
N LEU A 77 -6.48 -3.22 10.38
CA LEU A 77 -6.57 -1.95 9.63
C LEU A 77 -7.89 -1.82 8.88
N VAL A 78 -8.38 -2.93 8.32
CA VAL A 78 -9.60 -2.96 7.51
C VAL A 78 -10.86 -3.28 8.32
N GLY A 79 -10.71 -3.82 9.55
CA GLY A 79 -11.84 -4.29 10.37
C GLY A 79 -12.69 -5.31 9.61
N GLU A 80 -14.01 -5.13 9.64
CA GLU A 80 -14.98 -6.02 8.98
C GLU A 80 -15.08 -5.81 7.45
N ASN A 81 -14.36 -4.82 6.89
CA ASN A 81 -14.49 -4.45 5.47
C ASN A 81 -13.77 -5.43 4.51
N GLY A 82 -12.93 -6.33 5.03
CA GLY A 82 -12.23 -7.34 4.23
C GLY A 82 -11.46 -6.73 3.06
N ILE A 83 -11.74 -7.19 1.84
CA ILE A 83 -11.06 -6.74 0.61
C ILE A 83 -11.63 -5.43 0.04
N THR A 84 -12.78 -4.96 0.51
CA THR A 84 -13.49 -3.79 -0.05
C THR A 84 -12.64 -2.52 -0.11
N PRO A 85 -11.82 -2.17 0.90
CA PRO A 85 -10.95 -0.99 0.81
C PRO A 85 -9.98 -1.06 -0.36
N LEU A 86 -9.43 -2.25 -0.68
CA LEU A 86 -8.52 -2.41 -1.82
C LEU A 86 -9.26 -2.26 -3.16
N ALA A 87 -10.47 -2.81 -3.29
CA ALA A 87 -11.29 -2.62 -4.48
C ALA A 87 -11.57 -1.12 -4.73
N ARG A 88 -11.86 -0.35 -3.66
CA ARG A 88 -11.99 1.11 -3.75
C ARG A 88 -10.68 1.79 -4.13
N ALA A 89 -9.55 1.38 -3.56
CA ALA A 89 -8.23 1.91 -3.92
C ALA A 89 -7.93 1.70 -5.41
N LYS A 90 -8.29 0.55 -5.97
CA LYS A 90 -8.13 0.27 -7.40
C LYS A 90 -9.00 1.17 -8.28
N ALA A 91 -10.24 1.46 -7.87
CA ALA A 91 -11.09 2.42 -8.58
C ALA A 91 -10.50 3.83 -8.53
N ILE A 92 -10.03 4.28 -7.37
CA ILE A 92 -9.35 5.57 -7.20
C ILE A 92 -8.07 5.64 -8.06
N GLN A 93 -7.30 4.57 -8.13
CA GLN A 93 -6.10 4.48 -8.97
C GLN A 93 -6.44 4.76 -10.45
N GLN A 94 -7.48 4.12 -10.97
CA GLN A 94 -7.94 4.33 -12.36
C GLN A 94 -8.37 5.78 -12.63
N GLU A 95 -8.92 6.46 -11.64
CA GLU A 95 -9.30 7.87 -11.74
C GLU A 95 -8.12 8.85 -11.64
N ASN A 96 -6.91 8.34 -11.34
CA ASN A 96 -5.67 9.09 -11.15
C ASN A 96 -4.53 8.54 -12.03
N ASP A 97 -4.81 8.37 -13.32
CA ASP A 97 -3.84 7.98 -14.35
C ASP A 97 -3.05 6.70 -14.05
N ASP A 98 -3.71 5.73 -13.39
CA ASP A 98 -3.11 4.45 -12.98
C ASP A 98 -1.80 4.61 -12.17
N LEU A 99 -1.72 5.62 -11.30
CA LEU A 99 -0.60 5.79 -10.38
C LEU A 99 -0.29 4.48 -9.64
N PRO A 100 0.99 4.10 -9.44
CA PRO A 100 1.33 2.87 -8.73
C PRO A 100 0.66 2.79 -7.36
N LEU A 101 0.05 1.66 -7.04
CA LEU A 101 -0.55 1.39 -5.73
C LEU A 101 0.36 0.45 -4.93
N MET A 102 0.89 0.93 -3.80
CA MET A 102 1.62 0.08 -2.86
C MET A 102 0.67 -0.47 -1.80
N VAL A 103 0.69 -1.78 -1.61
CA VAL A 103 -0.16 -2.48 -0.65
C VAL A 103 0.67 -3.13 0.45
N HIS A 104 0.38 -2.76 1.71
CA HIS A 104 0.89 -3.44 2.90
C HIS A 104 0.12 -4.75 3.11
N ILE A 105 0.82 -5.83 3.41
CA ILE A 105 0.26 -7.14 3.75
C ILE A 105 0.67 -7.57 5.18
N GLY A 106 -0.14 -8.38 5.83
CA GLY A 106 0.16 -8.81 7.21
C GLY A 106 -0.73 -9.94 7.70
N ASN A 107 -1.82 -9.63 8.41
CA ASN A 107 -2.74 -10.62 8.97
C ASN A 107 -4.04 -10.73 8.16
N ASN A 108 -4.62 -11.93 8.10
CA ASN A 108 -5.95 -12.20 7.55
C ASN A 108 -7.05 -11.69 8.48
N PRO A 109 -8.24 -11.31 7.96
CA PRO A 109 -8.55 -10.99 6.58
C PRO A 109 -7.99 -9.61 6.16
N PRO A 110 -7.95 -9.27 4.85
CA PRO A 110 -8.25 -10.12 3.70
C PRO A 110 -7.13 -11.11 3.41
N ASN A 111 -7.43 -12.17 2.64
CA ASN A 111 -6.44 -13.15 2.24
C ASN A 111 -5.47 -12.55 1.21
N LEU A 112 -4.19 -12.93 1.28
CA LEU A 112 -3.18 -12.46 0.33
C LEU A 112 -3.51 -12.83 -1.12
N ASP A 113 -4.13 -13.96 -1.35
CA ASP A 113 -4.51 -14.39 -2.70
C ASP A 113 -5.55 -13.45 -3.32
N GLU A 114 -6.55 -13.00 -2.52
CA GLU A 114 -7.53 -12.00 -2.94
C GLU A 114 -6.86 -10.63 -3.21
N ILE A 115 -5.91 -10.23 -2.36
CA ILE A 115 -5.13 -9.01 -2.56
C ILE A 115 -4.35 -9.09 -3.86
N ALA A 116 -3.57 -10.16 -4.06
CA ALA A 116 -2.71 -10.33 -5.22
C ALA A 116 -3.50 -10.36 -6.53
N ASP A 117 -4.70 -10.98 -6.55
CA ASP A 117 -5.53 -11.09 -7.74
C ASP A 117 -6.13 -9.73 -8.18
N LEU A 118 -6.28 -8.76 -7.28
CA LEU A 118 -6.71 -7.39 -7.60
C LEU A 118 -5.59 -6.50 -8.15
N LEU A 119 -4.32 -6.84 -7.91
CA LEU A 119 -3.20 -5.99 -8.29
C LEU A 119 -2.87 -6.13 -9.79
N SER A 120 -2.43 -5.03 -10.37
CA SER A 120 -2.09 -4.89 -11.78
C SER A 120 -0.63 -4.47 -11.98
N ARG A 121 -0.22 -4.36 -13.24
CA ARG A 121 1.14 -3.94 -13.61
C ARG A 121 1.50 -2.61 -12.94
N GLY A 122 2.67 -2.57 -12.29
CA GLY A 122 3.19 -1.39 -11.62
C GLY A 122 2.81 -1.30 -10.15
N ASP A 123 1.80 -2.03 -9.68
CA ASP A 123 1.46 -2.11 -8.26
C ASP A 123 2.57 -2.81 -7.47
N ILE A 124 2.63 -2.55 -6.17
CA ILE A 124 3.71 -3.00 -5.29
C ILE A 124 3.13 -3.70 -4.06
N ILE A 125 3.63 -4.90 -3.75
CA ILE A 125 3.38 -5.56 -2.47
C ILE A 125 4.58 -5.27 -1.57
N THR A 126 4.38 -4.48 -0.50
CA THR A 126 5.43 -4.23 0.49
C THR A 126 5.37 -5.22 1.64
N HIS A 127 6.48 -5.36 2.37
CA HIS A 127 6.69 -6.36 3.41
C HIS A 127 6.64 -7.80 2.88
N CYS A 128 7.17 -8.02 1.68
CA CYS A 128 7.13 -9.32 1.03
C CYS A 128 7.78 -10.44 1.87
N TYR A 129 8.79 -10.13 2.67
CA TYR A 129 9.47 -11.07 3.56
C TYR A 129 8.94 -11.04 5.01
N ASN A 130 7.66 -10.71 5.21
CA ASN A 130 7.07 -10.80 6.55
C ASN A 130 6.84 -12.25 6.97
N GLY A 131 6.99 -12.53 8.28
CA GLY A 131 6.75 -13.86 8.88
C GLY A 131 5.30 -14.13 9.30
N LYS A 132 4.35 -13.25 8.94
CA LYS A 132 2.94 -13.34 9.33
C LYS A 132 2.17 -14.35 8.47
N PRO A 133 0.92 -14.70 8.83
CA PRO A 133 0.12 -15.67 8.06
C PRO A 133 -0.09 -15.30 6.59
N ASN A 134 -0.23 -13.99 6.29
CA ASN A 134 -0.37 -13.45 4.93
C ASN A 134 0.99 -13.19 4.27
N ARG A 135 1.88 -14.16 4.30
CA ARG A 135 3.19 -14.11 3.64
C ARG A 135 3.11 -14.63 2.21
N ILE A 136 4.10 -14.26 1.40
CA ILE A 136 4.17 -14.65 -0.02
C ILE A 136 4.47 -16.14 -0.23
N LEU A 137 5.02 -16.84 0.77
CA LEU A 137 5.31 -18.27 0.71
C LEU A 137 4.15 -19.10 1.25
N ASN A 138 3.94 -20.26 0.64
CA ASN A 138 3.07 -21.31 1.14
C ASN A 138 3.76 -22.10 2.30
N PRO A 139 3.07 -23.02 2.98
CA PRO A 139 3.69 -23.83 4.04
C PRO A 139 4.88 -24.71 3.60
N ALA A 140 5.01 -24.99 2.30
CA ALA A 140 6.14 -25.73 1.73
C ALA A 140 7.38 -24.85 1.46
N GLY A 141 7.28 -23.53 1.69
CA GLY A 141 8.37 -22.59 1.43
C GLY A 141 8.45 -22.11 -0.03
N GLU A 142 7.42 -22.39 -0.83
CA GLU A 142 7.35 -21.98 -2.24
C GLU A 142 6.50 -20.73 -2.41
N LEU A 143 6.74 -19.95 -3.46
CA LEU A 143 5.86 -18.83 -3.81
C LEU A 143 4.42 -19.31 -4.04
N ARG A 144 3.46 -18.62 -3.42
CA ARG A 144 2.03 -18.85 -3.71
C ARG A 144 1.76 -18.63 -5.20
N SER A 145 0.90 -19.44 -5.77
CA SER A 145 0.52 -19.31 -7.18
C SER A 145 -0.10 -17.96 -7.52
N SER A 146 -0.84 -17.34 -6.60
CA SER A 146 -1.37 -15.99 -6.72
C SER A 146 -0.27 -14.93 -6.86
N ILE A 147 0.81 -15.06 -6.09
CA ILE A 147 1.98 -14.18 -6.16
C ILE A 147 2.72 -14.39 -7.48
N THR A 148 2.94 -15.64 -7.88
CA THR A 148 3.55 -15.94 -9.20
C THR A 148 2.77 -15.27 -10.33
N ARG A 149 1.43 -15.41 -10.34
CA ARG A 149 0.58 -14.73 -11.35
C ARG A 149 0.67 -13.20 -11.26
N ALA A 150 0.73 -12.64 -10.05
CA ALA A 150 0.87 -11.19 -9.86
C ALA A 150 2.20 -10.68 -10.43
N LEU A 151 3.32 -11.37 -10.17
CA LEU A 151 4.63 -11.04 -10.74
C LEU A 151 4.63 -11.12 -12.27
N GLN A 152 4.00 -12.16 -12.85
CA GLN A 152 3.85 -12.29 -14.30
C GLN A 152 3.03 -11.15 -14.93
N ARG A 153 2.08 -10.56 -14.18
CA ARG A 153 1.35 -9.35 -14.61
C ARG A 153 2.16 -8.06 -14.46
N GLY A 154 3.32 -8.11 -13.80
CA GLY A 154 4.19 -6.95 -13.58
C GLY A 154 3.96 -6.24 -12.24
N VAL A 155 3.34 -6.90 -11.26
CA VAL A 155 3.35 -6.48 -9.85
C VAL A 155 4.78 -6.63 -9.32
N ARG A 156 5.20 -5.72 -8.46
CA ARG A 156 6.55 -5.69 -7.87
C ARG A 156 6.49 -6.07 -6.39
N LEU A 157 7.59 -6.62 -5.88
CA LEU A 157 7.78 -6.86 -4.46
C LEU A 157 8.73 -5.81 -3.87
N ASP A 158 8.39 -5.35 -2.68
CA ASP A 158 9.21 -4.44 -1.88
C ASP A 158 9.47 -5.05 -0.51
N VAL A 159 10.71 -4.95 -0.05
CA VAL A 159 11.11 -5.53 1.24
C VAL A 159 10.41 -4.83 2.39
N GLY A 160 10.36 -3.50 2.37
CA GLY A 160 9.67 -2.70 3.39
C GLY A 160 10.09 -3.11 4.80
N HIS A 161 11.39 -3.18 5.08
CA HIS A 161 11.90 -3.69 6.35
C HIS A 161 11.31 -2.92 7.54
N GLY A 162 10.67 -3.65 8.46
CA GLY A 162 10.09 -3.09 9.67
C GLY A 162 10.15 -4.11 10.81
N THR A 163 10.07 -3.65 12.06
CA THR A 163 10.27 -4.48 13.27
C THR A 163 9.42 -5.77 13.29
N ALA A 164 8.17 -5.71 12.84
CA ALA A 164 7.25 -6.85 12.81
C ALA A 164 6.89 -7.29 11.38
N SER A 165 7.58 -6.76 10.37
CA SER A 165 7.24 -6.95 8.96
C SER A 165 8.36 -7.58 8.16
N PHE A 166 9.34 -8.18 8.83
CA PHE A 166 10.47 -8.85 8.22
C PHE A 166 10.86 -10.11 9.01
N SER A 167 11.21 -11.18 8.31
CA SER A 167 11.75 -12.40 8.88
C SER A 167 12.82 -12.98 7.93
N PHE A 168 13.99 -13.27 8.44
CA PHE A 168 15.07 -13.91 7.67
C PHE A 168 14.68 -15.29 7.13
N ASP A 169 13.79 -16.00 7.85
CA ASP A 169 13.30 -17.33 7.43
C ASP A 169 12.39 -17.28 6.19
N GLN A 170 12.03 -16.08 5.73
CA GLN A 170 11.18 -15.88 4.56
C GLN A 170 11.98 -15.40 3.33
N LEU A 171 13.30 -15.25 3.44
CA LEU A 171 14.13 -14.88 2.31
C LEU A 171 14.19 -16.00 1.29
N ILE A 172 13.97 -15.65 0.03
CA ILE A 172 14.09 -16.55 -1.13
C ILE A 172 14.83 -15.83 -2.25
N ASP A 173 15.48 -16.56 -3.08
CA ASP A 173 16.00 -16.05 -4.37
C ASP A 173 14.83 -15.97 -5.36
N ILE A 174 14.49 -14.72 -5.78
CA ILE A 174 13.40 -14.42 -6.71
C ILE A 174 13.98 -14.08 -8.09
#